data_0f6df21ff706311abd95bd96977aec62
#
_entry.id   0f6df21ff706311abd95bd96977aec62
#
_cell.length_a   1.000
_cell.length_b   1.000
_cell.length_c   1.000
_cell.angle_alpha   90.00
_cell.angle_beta   90.00
_cell.angle_gamma   90.00
#
_symmetry.space_group_name_H-M   'P 1'
#
loop_
_entity.id
_entity.type
_entity.pdbx_description
1 polymer ?
#
loop_
_entity_poly.entity_id
_entity_poly.type
_entity_poly.pdbx_seq_one_letter_code
_entity_poly.pdbx_strand_id
1 'polypeptide(L)'
;MHLNKMINNPLLTVKNLNKFFNEQQVLHDISFTLQRGEILFLLGASGCGKTTLLRAIAGFEQPNTGEIWLKERLIFGENANVPTQQRHLGYVVQEGVLFPHLNVYRNIAYGLGNGKGKTDEEKMRIEQAMQLTGISELAERFPHQLSGGQQQRVALARALAPNPELILLDEPFSALDEHLRQQIRHDMLKALRQSGASAIFVTHDRDEALRYADKIAVIQQGKILQIDTPRTLYWSPNHIETASFIGDNIVLSANLIDENTVQCQLGNIPVKNKSITQKQGKILLRPEQFNLFKTSENPTALFKGQVKQIEFKGKITAIQIEINGYAIWIENIISPDLSIGDELPIYLHGKGLFYA
;
A
#
# COMPACT_ATOMS: atom_id res chain seq x y z
N MET A 1 -31.79 25.22 0.30
CA MET A 1 -30.51 25.58 0.93
C MET A 1 -30.18 24.67 2.13
N HIS A 2 -30.45 23.34 2.05
CA HIS A 2 -30.26 22.38 3.16
C HIS A 2 -29.69 21.03 2.72
N LEU A 3 -28.96 20.95 1.59
CA LEU A 3 -28.47 19.68 1.02
C LEU A 3 -26.94 19.50 1.08
N ASN A 4 -26.19 20.33 1.80
CA ASN A 4 -24.71 20.27 1.80
C ASN A 4 -24.08 20.15 3.20
N LYS A 5 -24.67 19.33 4.08
CA LYS A 5 -24.03 18.89 5.33
C LYS A 5 -24.19 17.39 5.56
N MET A 6 -23.94 16.55 4.56
CA MET A 6 -23.42 15.22 4.87
C MET A 6 -21.96 15.43 5.29
N ILE A 7 -21.78 15.75 6.57
CA ILE A 7 -20.48 15.69 7.23
C ILE A 7 -19.99 14.25 7.00
N ASN A 8 -18.91 14.10 6.22
CA ASN A 8 -18.24 12.81 6.01
C ASN A 8 -17.65 12.36 7.36
N ASN A 9 -18.47 11.77 8.22
CA ASN A 9 -17.97 11.12 9.41
C ASN A 9 -17.15 9.90 8.96
N PRO A 10 -15.86 9.83 9.31
CA PRO A 10 -15.02 8.71 8.95
C PRO A 10 -15.60 7.40 9.49
N LEU A 11 -15.40 6.30 8.76
CA LEU A 11 -15.79 4.98 9.23
C LEU A 11 -14.94 4.52 10.41
N LEU A 12 -13.62 4.73 10.32
CA LEU A 12 -12.66 4.42 11.37
C LEU A 12 -11.86 5.67 11.72
N THR A 13 -11.70 5.94 13.01
CA THR A 13 -10.78 6.94 13.52
C THR A 13 -9.87 6.33 14.57
N VAL A 14 -8.57 6.45 14.38
CA VAL A 14 -7.54 6.04 15.35
C VAL A 14 -6.86 7.33 15.82
N LYS A 15 -6.71 7.50 17.16
CA LYS A 15 -6.11 8.69 17.75
C LYS A 15 -5.05 8.31 18.78
N ASN A 16 -3.84 8.81 18.57
CA ASN A 16 -2.71 8.73 19.50
C ASN A 16 -2.49 7.32 20.08
N LEU A 17 -2.62 6.31 19.20
CA LEU A 17 -2.56 4.91 19.63
C LEU A 17 -1.12 4.51 19.91
N ASN A 18 -0.88 4.03 21.12
CA ASN A 18 0.42 3.53 21.56
C ASN A 18 0.32 2.07 22.00
N LYS A 19 1.33 1.27 21.64
CA LYS A 19 1.44 -0.12 22.05
C LYS A 19 2.85 -0.47 22.46
N PHE A 20 2.95 -1.09 23.63
CA PHE A 20 4.18 -1.65 24.17
C PHE A 20 4.05 -3.18 24.29
N PHE A 21 5.12 -3.90 24.03
CA PHE A 21 5.33 -5.27 24.45
C PHE A 21 6.51 -5.27 25.43
N ASN A 22 6.21 -5.55 26.69
CA ASN A 22 7.15 -5.30 27.78
C ASN A 22 7.68 -3.84 27.75
N GLU A 23 8.98 -3.65 27.62
CA GLU A 23 9.63 -2.32 27.56
C GLU A 23 9.73 -1.77 26.11
N GLN A 24 9.48 -2.59 25.11
CA GLN A 24 9.61 -2.19 23.70
C GLN A 24 8.31 -1.55 23.21
N GLN A 25 8.39 -0.27 22.83
CA GLN A 25 7.29 0.39 22.15
C GLN A 25 7.27 0.01 20.66
N VAL A 26 6.12 -0.46 20.18
CA VAL A 26 5.91 -0.94 18.80
C VAL A 26 5.02 0.00 17.99
N LEU A 27 4.09 0.70 18.64
CA LEU A 27 3.28 1.74 18.01
C LEU A 27 3.48 3.05 18.77
N HIS A 28 3.76 4.13 18.01
CA HIS A 28 4.07 5.46 18.53
C HIS A 28 3.08 6.49 18.00
N ASP A 29 2.12 6.92 18.82
CA ASP A 29 1.15 7.99 18.55
C ASP A 29 0.44 7.86 17.18
N ILE A 30 0.05 6.64 16.83
CA ILE A 30 -0.62 6.35 15.56
C ILE A 30 -1.96 7.07 15.51
N SER A 31 -2.12 7.93 14.49
CA SER A 31 -3.36 8.67 14.26
C SER A 31 -3.70 8.71 12.78
N PHE A 32 -4.92 8.28 12.42
CA PHE A 32 -5.45 8.36 11.06
C PHE A 32 -6.96 8.18 11.02
N THR A 33 -7.54 8.45 9.86
CA THR A 33 -8.96 8.19 9.57
C THR A 33 -9.12 7.39 8.28
N LEU A 34 -10.17 6.56 8.22
CA LEU A 34 -10.58 5.82 7.03
C LEU A 34 -12.01 6.23 6.68
N GLN A 35 -12.25 6.58 5.42
CA GLN A 35 -13.58 6.92 4.93
C GLN A 35 -14.36 5.67 4.53
N ARG A 36 -15.71 5.79 4.42
CA ARG A 36 -16.55 4.69 3.92
C ARG A 36 -16.19 4.35 2.47
N GLY A 37 -16.07 3.06 2.17
CA GLY A 37 -15.72 2.53 0.84
C GLY A 37 -14.24 2.74 0.47
N GLU A 38 -13.42 3.35 1.33
CA GLU A 38 -11.99 3.58 1.10
C GLU A 38 -11.18 2.30 1.38
N ILE A 39 -10.19 2.04 0.52
CA ILE A 39 -9.19 0.97 0.71
C ILE A 39 -7.86 1.62 1.09
N LEU A 40 -7.44 1.40 2.34
CA LEU A 40 -6.17 1.86 2.89
C LEU A 40 -5.15 0.73 2.91
N PHE A 41 -3.94 0.98 2.41
CA PHE A 41 -2.82 0.07 2.55
C PHE A 41 -1.85 0.58 3.62
N LEU A 42 -1.49 -0.28 4.58
CA LEU A 42 -0.42 -0.06 5.54
C LEU A 42 0.87 -0.64 4.95
N LEU A 43 1.77 0.23 4.50
CA LEU A 43 3.01 -0.14 3.83
C LEU A 43 4.22 0.16 4.74
N GLY A 44 5.17 -0.76 4.82
CA GLY A 44 6.41 -0.59 5.58
C GLY A 44 7.21 -1.88 5.70
N ALA A 45 8.42 -1.81 6.21
CA ALA A 45 9.29 -2.97 6.41
C ALA A 45 8.68 -4.00 7.38
N SER A 46 9.13 -5.25 7.32
CA SER A 46 8.78 -6.27 8.32
C SER A 46 9.13 -5.79 9.73
N GLY A 47 8.24 -6.08 10.70
CA GLY A 47 8.44 -5.69 12.09
C GLY A 47 8.18 -4.22 12.44
N CYS A 48 7.75 -3.36 11.51
CA CYS A 48 7.48 -1.94 11.79
C CYS A 48 6.15 -1.66 12.51
N GLY A 49 5.37 -2.68 12.90
CA GLY A 49 4.13 -2.53 13.68
C GLY A 49 2.81 -2.65 12.91
N LYS A 50 2.81 -2.92 11.59
CA LYS A 50 1.59 -2.99 10.74
C LYS A 50 0.57 -4.01 11.25
N THR A 51 0.98 -5.27 11.42
CA THR A 51 0.13 -6.35 11.95
C THR A 51 -0.34 -6.04 13.37
N THR A 52 0.51 -5.45 14.20
CA THR A 52 0.14 -5.01 15.57
C THR A 52 -0.98 -3.98 15.53
N LEU A 53 -0.87 -2.98 14.64
CA LEU A 53 -1.91 -1.97 14.43
C LEU A 53 -3.22 -2.61 13.95
N LEU A 54 -3.14 -3.51 12.96
CA LEU A 54 -4.31 -4.22 12.43
C LEU A 54 -5.00 -5.04 13.54
N ARG A 55 -4.21 -5.79 14.33
CA ARG A 55 -4.71 -6.60 15.47
C ARG A 55 -5.29 -5.74 16.58
N ALA A 56 -4.74 -4.54 16.82
CA ALA A 56 -5.30 -3.58 17.78
C ALA A 56 -6.69 -3.08 17.32
N ILE A 57 -6.85 -2.76 16.03
CA ILE A 57 -8.15 -2.37 15.46
C ILE A 57 -9.14 -3.53 15.54
N ALA A 58 -8.71 -4.77 15.29
CA ALA A 58 -9.53 -5.97 15.39
C ALA A 58 -9.93 -6.33 16.85
N GLY A 59 -9.14 -5.89 17.83
CA GLY A 59 -9.31 -6.23 19.25
C GLY A 59 -8.62 -7.51 19.68
N PHE A 60 -7.70 -8.04 18.88
CA PHE A 60 -6.82 -9.14 19.25
C PHE A 60 -5.64 -8.69 20.12
N GLU A 61 -5.24 -7.43 19.96
CA GLU A 61 -4.22 -6.79 20.78
C GLU A 61 -4.81 -5.57 21.48
N GLN A 62 -4.54 -5.43 22.77
CA GLN A 62 -4.97 -4.25 23.52
C GLN A 62 -3.86 -3.19 23.46
N PRO A 63 -4.13 -2.00 22.92
CA PRO A 63 -3.20 -0.86 23.03
C PRO A 63 -3.00 -0.43 24.49
N ASN A 64 -1.93 0.32 24.75
CA ASN A 64 -1.68 0.86 26.08
C ASN A 64 -2.39 2.21 26.29
N THR A 65 -2.42 3.04 25.26
CA THR A 65 -3.11 4.35 25.26
C THR A 65 -3.68 4.69 23.89
N GLY A 66 -4.51 5.70 23.83
CA GLY A 66 -5.14 6.20 22.62
C GLY A 66 -6.59 5.77 22.48
N GLU A 67 -7.19 6.06 21.34
CA GLU A 67 -8.59 5.78 21.07
C GLU A 67 -8.78 5.15 19.70
N ILE A 68 -9.74 4.22 19.59
CA ILE A 68 -10.23 3.68 18.33
C ILE A 68 -11.74 3.84 18.28
N TRP A 69 -12.22 4.55 17.27
CA TRP A 69 -13.63 4.78 17.00
C TRP A 69 -14.04 4.08 15.71
N LEU A 70 -15.12 3.32 15.75
CA LEU A 70 -15.78 2.79 14.58
C LEU A 70 -17.10 3.52 14.40
N LYS A 71 -17.19 4.35 13.37
CA LYS A 71 -18.25 5.38 13.26
C LYS A 71 -18.22 6.32 14.49
N GLU A 72 -19.34 6.38 15.18
CA GLU A 72 -19.51 7.17 16.41
C GLU A 72 -19.31 6.35 17.69
N ARG A 73 -19.00 5.05 17.57
CA ARG A 73 -18.81 4.14 18.69
C ARG A 73 -17.34 4.06 19.07
N LEU A 74 -17.01 4.42 20.32
CA LEU A 74 -15.70 4.16 20.89
C LEU A 74 -15.55 2.65 21.12
N ILE A 75 -14.61 1.98 20.42
CA ILE A 75 -14.35 0.54 20.55
C ILE A 75 -13.10 0.25 21.37
N PHE A 76 -12.20 1.23 21.53
CA PHE A 76 -11.08 1.19 22.47
C PHE A 76 -10.78 2.60 22.97
N GLY A 77 -10.52 2.76 24.25
CA GLY A 77 -10.15 4.00 24.92
C GLY A 77 -10.18 3.86 26.43
N GLU A 78 -10.03 4.96 27.17
CA GLU A 78 -9.95 4.96 28.65
C GLU A 78 -11.11 4.19 29.32
N ASN A 79 -12.34 4.38 28.80
CA ASN A 79 -13.56 3.77 29.37
C ASN A 79 -14.21 2.73 28.42
N ALA A 80 -13.49 2.25 27.41
CA ALA A 80 -14.02 1.31 26.44
C ALA A 80 -12.97 0.29 25.98
N ASN A 81 -13.32 -1.00 26.03
CA ASN A 81 -12.55 -2.07 25.41
C ASN A 81 -13.52 -3.12 24.88
N VAL A 82 -14.03 -2.89 23.67
CA VAL A 82 -15.01 -3.76 23.03
C VAL A 82 -14.33 -5.04 22.58
N PRO A 83 -14.82 -6.23 22.99
CA PRO A 83 -14.27 -7.51 22.55
C PRO A 83 -14.36 -7.70 21.03
N THR A 84 -13.42 -8.42 20.44
CA THR A 84 -13.30 -8.65 18.99
C THR A 84 -14.63 -9.05 18.33
N GLN A 85 -15.36 -10.02 18.89
CA GLN A 85 -16.63 -10.52 18.35
C GLN A 85 -17.75 -9.48 18.34
N GLN A 86 -17.63 -8.41 19.11
CA GLN A 86 -18.60 -7.32 19.18
C GLN A 86 -18.21 -6.10 18.35
N ARG A 87 -17.03 -6.13 17.70
CA ARG A 87 -16.57 -5.04 16.80
C ARG A 87 -17.22 -5.13 15.42
N HIS A 88 -17.76 -6.28 15.04
CA HIS A 88 -18.42 -6.54 13.75
C HIS A 88 -17.50 -6.22 12.55
N LEU A 89 -16.24 -6.62 12.64
CA LEU A 89 -15.23 -6.45 11.59
C LEU A 89 -14.97 -7.78 10.88
N GLY A 90 -14.73 -7.74 9.58
CA GLY A 90 -14.13 -8.87 8.86
C GLY A 90 -12.63 -8.93 9.12
N TYR A 91 -12.06 -10.13 9.30
CA TYR A 91 -10.62 -10.32 9.44
C TYR A 91 -10.14 -11.49 8.60
N VAL A 92 -9.14 -11.22 7.74
CA VAL A 92 -8.48 -12.22 6.91
C VAL A 92 -7.02 -12.31 7.34
N VAL A 93 -6.62 -13.47 7.86
CA VAL A 93 -5.24 -13.73 8.31
C VAL A 93 -4.33 -14.07 7.14
N GLN A 94 -3.03 -13.92 7.34
CA GLN A 94 -1.97 -14.08 6.34
C GLN A 94 -2.05 -15.40 5.53
N GLU A 95 -2.31 -16.52 6.17
CA GLU A 95 -2.35 -17.84 5.52
C GLU A 95 -3.75 -18.28 5.07
N GLY A 96 -4.76 -17.38 5.15
CA GLY A 96 -6.14 -17.75 4.78
C GLY A 96 -6.70 -18.93 5.54
N VAL A 97 -6.30 -19.09 6.82
CA VAL A 97 -6.59 -20.27 7.64
C VAL A 97 -8.07 -20.63 7.62
N LEU A 98 -8.38 -21.79 7.03
CA LEU A 98 -9.71 -22.37 6.99
C LEU A 98 -9.85 -23.48 8.02
N PHE A 99 -11.08 -23.75 8.44
CA PHE A 99 -11.37 -24.89 9.29
C PHE A 99 -11.26 -26.19 8.47
N PRO A 100 -10.28 -27.07 8.72
CA PRO A 100 -9.99 -28.20 7.83
C PRO A 100 -11.09 -29.26 7.81
N HIS A 101 -11.91 -29.33 8.85
CA HIS A 101 -13.01 -30.27 9.02
C HIS A 101 -14.35 -29.75 8.45
N LEU A 102 -14.37 -28.53 7.92
CA LEU A 102 -15.55 -27.91 7.30
C LEU A 102 -15.32 -27.76 5.79
N ASN A 103 -16.36 -28.00 4.98
CA ASN A 103 -16.35 -27.67 3.57
C ASN A 103 -16.39 -26.14 3.37
N VAL A 104 -16.27 -25.66 2.12
CA VAL A 104 -16.29 -24.23 1.77
C VAL A 104 -17.55 -23.56 2.29
N TYR A 105 -18.73 -24.12 2.01
CA TYR A 105 -20.00 -23.55 2.45
C TYR A 105 -20.03 -23.35 3.98
N ARG A 106 -19.65 -24.37 4.75
CA ARG A 106 -19.63 -24.31 6.22
C ARG A 106 -18.55 -23.38 6.77
N ASN A 107 -17.40 -23.29 6.10
CA ASN A 107 -16.38 -22.31 6.45
C ASN A 107 -16.94 -20.88 6.37
N ILE A 108 -17.69 -20.57 5.30
CA ILE A 108 -18.31 -19.24 5.09
C ILE A 108 -19.45 -19.05 6.12
N ALA A 109 -20.31 -20.05 6.30
CA ALA A 109 -21.39 -20.02 7.27
C ALA A 109 -20.92 -19.75 8.70
N TYR A 110 -19.68 -20.17 9.03
CA TYR A 110 -19.09 -19.92 10.35
C TYR A 110 -18.93 -18.42 10.64
N GLY A 111 -18.70 -17.58 9.62
CA GLY A 111 -18.65 -16.13 9.73
C GLY A 111 -19.97 -15.49 10.20
N LEU A 112 -21.12 -16.18 10.03
CA LEU A 112 -22.44 -15.69 10.42
C LEU A 112 -22.82 -16.01 11.89
N GLY A 113 -21.88 -16.45 12.69
CA GLY A 113 -22.02 -16.62 14.16
C GLY A 113 -22.52 -17.99 14.60
N ASN A 114 -23.50 -18.60 13.97
CA ASN A 114 -24.00 -19.92 14.38
C ASN A 114 -23.41 -21.11 13.60
N GLY A 115 -22.60 -20.83 12.57
CA GLY A 115 -21.87 -21.81 11.77
C GLY A 115 -22.76 -22.81 11.01
N LYS A 116 -24.06 -22.58 10.92
CA LYS A 116 -25.01 -23.56 10.40
C LYS A 116 -25.63 -23.19 9.05
N GLY A 117 -25.70 -21.88 8.70
CA GLY A 117 -26.32 -21.40 7.44
C GLY A 117 -27.76 -21.93 7.27
N LYS A 118 -28.56 -21.88 8.31
CA LYS A 118 -29.87 -22.56 8.34
C LYS A 118 -31.01 -21.69 7.88
N THR A 119 -30.94 -20.39 8.14
CA THR A 119 -31.99 -19.46 7.72
C THR A 119 -31.83 -19.12 6.24
N ASP A 120 -32.93 -18.78 5.57
CA ASP A 120 -32.88 -18.40 4.15
C ASP A 120 -32.05 -17.12 3.95
N GLU A 121 -32.03 -16.20 4.92
CA GLU A 121 -31.16 -15.01 4.91
C GLU A 121 -29.68 -15.40 5.00
N GLU A 122 -29.31 -16.32 5.88
CA GLU A 122 -27.91 -16.81 5.99
C GLU A 122 -27.46 -17.49 4.69
N LYS A 123 -28.32 -18.34 4.09
CA LYS A 123 -28.02 -18.99 2.80
C LYS A 123 -27.78 -17.96 1.70
N MET A 124 -28.67 -16.97 1.58
CA MET A 124 -28.53 -15.90 0.60
C MET A 124 -27.22 -15.11 0.78
N ARG A 125 -26.84 -14.78 2.01
CA ARG A 125 -25.57 -14.09 2.31
C ARG A 125 -24.34 -14.94 1.96
N ILE A 126 -24.38 -16.25 2.24
CA ILE A 126 -23.32 -17.19 1.87
C ILE A 126 -23.18 -17.25 0.35
N GLU A 127 -24.29 -17.45 -0.38
CA GLU A 127 -24.30 -17.50 -1.83
C GLU A 127 -23.79 -16.20 -2.46
N GLN A 128 -24.20 -15.04 -1.95
CA GLN A 128 -23.68 -13.75 -2.40
C GLN A 128 -22.17 -13.63 -2.17
N ALA A 129 -21.66 -14.01 -1.00
CA ALA A 129 -20.24 -13.99 -0.70
C ALA A 129 -19.45 -14.93 -1.63
N MET A 130 -19.99 -16.12 -1.93
CA MET A 130 -19.40 -17.08 -2.86
C MET A 130 -19.37 -16.56 -4.30
N GLN A 131 -20.44 -15.90 -4.75
CA GLN A 131 -20.51 -15.27 -6.07
C GLN A 131 -19.51 -14.13 -6.21
N LEU A 132 -19.46 -13.23 -5.22
CA LEU A 132 -18.51 -12.10 -5.20
C LEU A 132 -17.05 -12.56 -5.31
N THR A 133 -16.72 -13.69 -4.67
CA THR A 133 -15.34 -14.23 -4.65
C THR A 133 -15.09 -15.28 -5.74
N GLY A 134 -16.10 -15.62 -6.56
CA GLY A 134 -15.96 -16.55 -7.68
C GLY A 134 -15.67 -17.99 -7.26
N ILE A 135 -16.31 -18.49 -6.20
CA ILE A 135 -16.10 -19.84 -5.64
C ILE A 135 -17.38 -20.67 -5.49
N SER A 136 -18.46 -20.28 -6.15
CA SER A 136 -19.77 -20.94 -6.01
C SER A 136 -19.72 -22.45 -6.32
N GLU A 137 -18.90 -22.85 -7.29
CA GLU A 137 -18.76 -24.27 -7.68
C GLU A 137 -17.94 -25.09 -6.67
N LEU A 138 -17.35 -24.45 -5.68
CA LEU A 138 -16.47 -25.10 -4.70
C LEU A 138 -17.17 -25.38 -3.37
N ALA A 139 -18.49 -25.12 -3.25
CA ALA A 139 -19.26 -25.15 -2.01
C ALA A 139 -19.02 -26.39 -1.14
N GLU A 140 -18.97 -27.58 -1.77
CA GLU A 140 -18.85 -28.88 -1.09
C GLU A 140 -17.39 -29.31 -0.91
N ARG A 141 -16.41 -28.59 -1.46
CA ARG A 141 -14.98 -28.92 -1.33
C ARG A 141 -14.47 -28.62 0.06
N PHE A 142 -13.49 -29.42 0.49
CA PHE A 142 -12.77 -29.20 1.76
C PHE A 142 -11.45 -28.43 1.49
N PRO A 143 -10.88 -27.75 2.50
CA PRO A 143 -9.65 -26.93 2.33
C PRO A 143 -8.49 -27.67 1.67
N HIS A 144 -8.25 -28.94 1.98
CA HIS A 144 -7.19 -29.75 1.39
C HIS A 144 -7.38 -30.04 -0.12
N GLN A 145 -8.57 -29.78 -0.67
CA GLN A 145 -8.91 -29.93 -2.09
C GLN A 145 -8.79 -28.63 -2.88
N LEU A 146 -8.37 -27.55 -2.22
CA LEU A 146 -8.31 -26.22 -2.79
C LEU A 146 -6.86 -25.76 -2.99
N SER A 147 -6.62 -25.02 -4.08
CA SER A 147 -5.36 -24.28 -4.23
C SER A 147 -5.25 -23.14 -3.18
N GLY A 148 -4.04 -22.67 -2.90
CA GLY A 148 -3.83 -21.56 -1.97
C GLY A 148 -4.66 -20.31 -2.30
N GLY A 149 -4.78 -19.96 -3.58
CA GLY A 149 -5.62 -18.85 -4.03
C GLY A 149 -7.12 -19.08 -3.83
N GLN A 150 -7.59 -20.33 -4.00
CA GLN A 150 -8.98 -20.67 -3.69
C GLN A 150 -9.24 -20.59 -2.18
N GLN A 151 -8.29 -21.02 -1.34
CA GLN A 151 -8.39 -20.88 0.12
C GLN A 151 -8.47 -19.41 0.53
N GLN A 152 -7.68 -18.52 -0.08
CA GLN A 152 -7.76 -17.07 0.17
C GLN A 152 -9.12 -16.49 -0.21
N ARG A 153 -9.69 -16.90 -1.35
CA ARG A 153 -11.04 -16.47 -1.74
C ARG A 153 -12.12 -16.97 -0.77
N VAL A 154 -11.98 -18.18 -0.24
CA VAL A 154 -12.89 -18.70 0.80
C VAL A 154 -12.75 -17.91 2.10
N ALA A 155 -11.51 -17.57 2.51
CA ALA A 155 -11.27 -16.75 3.69
C ALA A 155 -11.89 -15.34 3.55
N LEU A 156 -11.79 -14.74 2.36
CA LEU A 156 -12.45 -13.47 2.04
C LEU A 156 -13.98 -13.61 2.06
N ALA A 157 -14.53 -14.65 1.44
CA ALA A 157 -15.97 -14.90 1.44
C ALA A 157 -16.51 -15.05 2.89
N ARG A 158 -15.78 -15.77 3.75
CA ARG A 158 -16.12 -15.91 5.17
C ARG A 158 -16.12 -14.57 5.90
N ALA A 159 -15.19 -13.67 5.56
CA ALA A 159 -15.13 -12.33 6.14
C ALA A 159 -16.22 -11.41 5.60
N LEU A 160 -16.66 -11.58 4.33
CA LEU A 160 -17.70 -10.79 3.67
C LEU A 160 -19.13 -11.22 4.05
N ALA A 161 -19.37 -12.51 4.31
CA ALA A 161 -20.71 -13.06 4.55
C ALA A 161 -21.51 -12.32 5.65
N PRO A 162 -20.88 -11.86 6.77
CA PRO A 162 -21.57 -11.04 7.77
C PRO A 162 -21.92 -9.62 7.30
N ASN A 163 -21.53 -9.24 6.08
CA ASN A 163 -21.68 -7.90 5.53
C ASN A 163 -21.05 -6.81 6.43
N PRO A 164 -19.74 -6.95 6.80
CA PRO A 164 -19.07 -5.98 7.62
C PRO A 164 -18.82 -4.67 6.86
N GLU A 165 -18.82 -3.54 7.56
CA GLU A 165 -18.46 -2.26 6.93
C GLU A 165 -16.95 -2.08 6.76
N LEU A 166 -16.14 -2.79 7.56
CA LEU A 166 -14.68 -2.76 7.51
C LEU A 166 -14.12 -4.18 7.53
N ILE A 167 -13.20 -4.45 6.61
CA ILE A 167 -12.45 -5.70 6.52
C ILE A 167 -10.96 -5.39 6.72
N LEU A 168 -10.32 -6.18 7.56
CA LEU A 168 -8.90 -6.11 7.88
C LEU A 168 -8.21 -7.32 7.23
N LEU A 169 -7.16 -7.07 6.43
CA LEU A 169 -6.45 -8.12 5.70
C LEU A 169 -4.95 -8.04 6.02
N ASP A 170 -4.44 -9.09 6.64
CA ASP A 170 -3.04 -9.19 7.08
C ASP A 170 -2.24 -9.99 6.06
N GLU A 171 -1.45 -9.31 5.23
CA GLU A 171 -0.63 -9.89 4.15
C GLU A 171 -1.34 -10.99 3.33
N PRO A 172 -2.55 -10.74 2.81
CA PRO A 172 -3.40 -11.81 2.26
C PRO A 172 -2.84 -12.50 1.02
N PHE A 173 -1.76 -12.01 0.43
CA PHE A 173 -1.18 -12.53 -0.82
C PHE A 173 0.23 -13.08 -0.67
N SER A 174 0.83 -13.05 0.53
CA SER A 174 2.23 -13.42 0.76
C SER A 174 2.54 -14.89 0.48
N ALA A 175 1.58 -15.79 0.70
CA ALA A 175 1.73 -17.25 0.51
C ALA A 175 1.47 -17.73 -0.92
N LEU A 176 1.19 -16.82 -1.88
CA LEU A 176 0.83 -17.17 -3.25
C LEU A 176 2.05 -17.09 -4.18
N ASP A 177 2.09 -17.98 -5.18
CA ASP A 177 3.06 -17.85 -6.26
C ASP A 177 2.79 -16.60 -7.12
N GLU A 178 3.83 -16.08 -7.78
CA GLU A 178 3.79 -14.80 -8.48
C GLU A 178 2.76 -14.76 -9.62
N HIS A 179 2.59 -15.87 -10.38
CA HIS A 179 1.66 -15.91 -11.51
C HIS A 179 0.20 -15.81 -11.08
N LEU A 180 -0.17 -16.53 -10.02
CA LEU A 180 -1.53 -16.54 -9.48
C LEU A 180 -1.81 -15.28 -8.64
N ARG A 181 -0.79 -14.69 -8.04
CA ARG A 181 -0.90 -13.54 -7.12
C ARG A 181 -1.61 -12.35 -7.77
N GLN A 182 -1.24 -11.98 -9.00
CA GLN A 182 -1.84 -10.84 -9.70
C GLN A 182 -3.34 -11.04 -9.98
N GLN A 183 -3.72 -12.24 -10.44
CA GLN A 183 -5.13 -12.58 -10.72
C GLN A 183 -5.95 -12.56 -9.43
N ILE A 184 -5.48 -13.21 -8.38
CA ILE A 184 -6.18 -13.31 -7.11
C ILE A 184 -6.33 -11.94 -6.45
N ARG A 185 -5.29 -11.09 -6.48
CA ARG A 185 -5.35 -9.69 -6.04
C ARG A 185 -6.48 -8.93 -6.73
N HIS A 186 -6.49 -8.99 -8.07
CA HIS A 186 -7.50 -8.30 -8.85
C HIS A 186 -8.92 -8.74 -8.46
N ASP A 187 -9.15 -10.05 -8.38
CA ASP A 187 -10.45 -10.62 -8.06
C ASP A 187 -10.91 -10.29 -6.64
N MET A 188 -9.99 -10.37 -5.66
CA MET A 188 -10.31 -10.02 -4.26
C MET A 188 -10.65 -8.53 -4.11
N LEU A 189 -9.89 -7.65 -4.74
CA LEU A 189 -10.17 -6.21 -4.71
C LEU A 189 -11.46 -5.86 -5.44
N LYS A 190 -11.76 -6.52 -6.55
CA LYS A 190 -13.04 -6.39 -7.25
C LYS A 190 -14.20 -6.82 -6.34
N ALA A 191 -14.07 -7.95 -5.64
CA ALA A 191 -15.09 -8.42 -4.70
C ALA A 191 -15.31 -7.42 -3.55
N LEU A 192 -14.23 -6.87 -2.98
CA LEU A 192 -14.30 -5.83 -1.94
C LEU A 192 -15.00 -4.56 -2.44
N ARG A 193 -14.62 -4.06 -3.62
CA ARG A 193 -15.28 -2.88 -4.22
C ARG A 193 -16.77 -3.12 -4.47
N GLN A 194 -17.14 -4.30 -4.98
CA GLN A 194 -18.53 -4.66 -5.24
C GLN A 194 -19.35 -4.84 -3.97
N SER A 195 -18.75 -5.30 -2.88
CA SER A 195 -19.43 -5.41 -1.59
C SER A 195 -19.71 -4.05 -0.92
N GLY A 196 -19.03 -2.98 -1.35
CA GLY A 196 -19.10 -1.66 -0.72
C GLY A 196 -18.38 -1.57 0.64
N ALA A 197 -17.70 -2.63 1.09
CA ALA A 197 -16.94 -2.63 2.33
C ALA A 197 -15.68 -1.77 2.21
N SER A 198 -15.33 -1.08 3.28
CA SER A 198 -14.01 -0.47 3.43
C SER A 198 -12.99 -1.52 3.80
N ALA A 199 -11.72 -1.32 3.48
CA ALA A 199 -10.69 -2.29 3.80
C ALA A 199 -9.38 -1.66 4.27
N ILE A 200 -8.68 -2.34 5.18
CA ILE A 200 -7.30 -2.05 5.53
C ILE A 200 -6.46 -3.26 5.18
N PHE A 201 -5.50 -3.08 4.29
CA PHE A 201 -4.52 -4.09 3.90
C PHE A 201 -3.19 -3.82 4.59
N VAL A 202 -2.58 -4.86 5.11
CA VAL A 202 -1.17 -4.86 5.49
C VAL A 202 -0.37 -5.49 4.36
N THR A 203 0.69 -4.83 3.92
CA THR A 203 1.62 -5.36 2.92
C THR A 203 3.02 -4.79 3.10
N HIS A 204 4.02 -5.51 2.58
CA HIS A 204 5.38 -5.02 2.36
C HIS A 204 5.66 -4.81 0.86
N ASP A 205 4.71 -5.13 -0.01
CA ASP A 205 4.79 -4.99 -1.47
C ASP A 205 4.31 -3.58 -1.88
N ARG A 206 5.30 -2.74 -2.33
CA ARG A 206 5.03 -1.37 -2.77
C ARG A 206 4.16 -1.31 -4.03
N ASP A 207 4.37 -2.27 -4.96
CA ASP A 207 3.65 -2.27 -6.24
C ASP A 207 2.18 -2.60 -6.04
N GLU A 208 1.89 -3.47 -5.07
CA GLU A 208 0.54 -3.76 -4.63
C GLU A 208 -0.15 -2.50 -4.08
N ALA A 209 0.49 -1.81 -3.14
CA ALA A 209 -0.06 -0.61 -2.54
C ALA A 209 -0.25 0.51 -3.57
N LEU A 210 0.74 0.76 -4.44
CA LEU A 210 0.68 1.79 -5.48
C LEU A 210 -0.44 1.54 -6.50
N ARG A 211 -0.71 0.29 -6.84
CA ARG A 211 -1.67 -0.09 -7.88
C ARG A 211 -3.11 -0.08 -7.40
N TYR A 212 -3.36 -0.42 -6.12
CA TYR A 212 -4.69 -0.78 -5.68
C TYR A 212 -5.26 0.08 -4.54
N ALA A 213 -4.43 0.82 -3.83
CA ALA A 213 -4.87 1.65 -2.72
C ALA A 213 -5.59 2.92 -3.17
N ASP A 214 -6.60 3.36 -2.40
CA ASP A 214 -7.08 4.74 -2.46
C ASP A 214 -6.11 5.65 -1.70
N LYS A 215 -5.63 5.16 -0.54
CA LYS A 215 -4.57 5.78 0.25
C LYS A 215 -3.58 4.74 0.76
N ILE A 216 -2.35 5.19 0.94
CA ILE A 216 -1.28 4.41 1.57
C ILE A 216 -0.84 5.13 2.82
N ALA A 217 -0.79 4.41 3.94
CA ALA A 217 -0.11 4.85 5.16
C ALA A 217 1.29 4.23 5.18
N VAL A 218 2.33 5.03 5.02
CA VAL A 218 3.72 4.56 5.12
C VAL A 218 4.09 4.52 6.59
N ILE A 219 4.45 3.32 7.08
CA ILE A 219 4.81 3.09 8.50
C ILE A 219 6.28 2.72 8.59
N GLN A 220 6.99 3.42 9.47
CA GLN A 220 8.39 3.14 9.81
C GLN A 220 8.57 3.23 11.32
N GLN A 221 9.23 2.22 11.91
CA GLN A 221 9.54 2.19 13.34
C GLN A 221 8.33 2.55 14.23
N GLY A 222 7.17 1.98 13.91
CA GLY A 222 5.95 2.20 14.68
C GLY A 222 5.29 3.57 14.52
N LYS A 223 5.74 4.42 13.59
CA LYS A 223 5.18 5.74 13.30
C LYS A 223 4.63 5.80 11.88
N ILE A 224 3.57 6.55 11.68
CA ILE A 224 3.10 6.90 10.34
C ILE A 224 3.93 8.09 9.86
N LEU A 225 4.68 7.89 8.77
CA LEU A 225 5.45 8.96 8.13
C LEU A 225 4.55 9.89 7.31
N GLN A 226 3.66 9.30 6.52
CA GLN A 226 2.72 10.01 5.66
C GLN A 226 1.56 9.11 5.28
N ILE A 227 0.37 9.71 5.14
CA ILE A 227 -0.81 9.07 4.54
C ILE A 227 -1.28 9.95 3.39
N ASP A 228 -1.35 9.38 2.20
CA ASP A 228 -1.85 10.09 1.03
C ASP A 228 -2.23 9.11 -0.09
N THR A 229 -2.73 9.67 -1.22
CA THR A 229 -2.94 8.88 -2.43
C THR A 229 -1.61 8.32 -2.96
N PRO A 230 -1.62 7.18 -3.67
CA PRO A 230 -0.41 6.62 -4.28
C PRO A 230 0.37 7.64 -5.10
N ARG A 231 -0.33 8.44 -5.92
CA ARG A 231 0.28 9.45 -6.78
C ARG A 231 0.96 10.57 -6.00
N THR A 232 0.35 11.04 -4.91
CA THR A 232 0.94 12.08 -4.06
C THR A 232 2.20 11.57 -3.37
N LEU A 233 2.14 10.35 -2.78
CA LEU A 233 3.29 9.72 -2.12
C LEU A 233 4.46 9.50 -3.08
N TYR A 234 4.18 9.19 -4.35
CA TYR A 234 5.21 8.96 -5.35
C TYR A 234 5.85 10.26 -5.86
N TRP A 235 5.02 11.24 -6.27
CA TRP A 235 5.47 12.45 -6.96
C TRP A 235 5.65 13.69 -6.07
N SER A 236 5.20 13.62 -4.82
CA SER A 236 5.25 14.75 -3.86
C SER A 236 5.35 14.26 -2.42
N PRO A 237 6.24 13.30 -2.11
CA PRO A 237 6.43 12.84 -0.73
C PRO A 237 6.85 14.00 0.18
N ASN A 238 6.41 13.97 1.44
CA ASN A 238 6.75 15.02 2.40
C ASN A 238 8.18 14.87 2.93
N HIS A 239 8.70 13.63 2.93
CA HIS A 239 10.02 13.28 3.46
C HIS A 239 10.73 12.34 2.50
N ILE A 240 12.07 12.38 2.50
CA ILE A 240 12.90 11.48 1.68
C ILE A 240 12.69 10.02 2.10
N GLU A 241 12.48 9.76 3.38
CA GLU A 241 12.19 8.44 3.93
C GLU A 241 10.90 7.86 3.31
N THR A 242 9.85 8.66 3.19
CA THR A 242 8.62 8.27 2.50
C THR A 242 8.89 7.93 1.04
N ALA A 243 9.66 8.76 0.35
CA ALA A 243 10.04 8.52 -1.05
C ALA A 243 10.76 7.18 -1.23
N SER A 244 11.66 6.83 -0.30
CA SER A 244 12.46 5.61 -0.34
C SER A 244 11.63 4.33 -0.14
N PHE A 245 10.52 4.43 0.60
CA PHE A 245 9.59 3.30 0.74
C PHE A 245 8.71 3.08 -0.48
N ILE A 246 8.35 4.17 -1.16
CA ILE A 246 7.36 4.12 -2.25
C ILE A 246 7.98 3.72 -3.59
N GLY A 247 9.25 4.02 -3.83
CA GLY A 247 9.88 3.71 -5.12
C GLY A 247 11.37 3.98 -5.11
N ASP A 248 12.02 3.59 -6.18
CA ASP A 248 13.42 3.86 -6.38
C ASP A 248 13.65 5.36 -6.51
N ASN A 249 14.79 5.83 -6.00
CA ASN A 249 15.09 7.25 -5.97
C ASN A 249 16.60 7.49 -6.05
N ILE A 250 16.92 8.69 -6.52
CA ILE A 250 18.25 9.26 -6.56
C ILE A 250 18.22 10.44 -5.60
N VAL A 251 18.99 10.34 -4.51
CA VAL A 251 19.08 11.41 -3.50
C VAL A 251 20.51 11.93 -3.48
N LEU A 252 20.68 13.21 -3.81
CA LEU A 252 21.98 13.88 -3.85
C LEU A 252 21.98 15.11 -2.96
N SER A 253 23.13 15.42 -2.36
CA SER A 253 23.34 16.72 -1.73
C SER A 253 23.25 17.83 -2.78
N ALA A 254 22.57 18.90 -2.47
CA ALA A 254 22.33 19.99 -3.41
C ALA A 254 22.32 21.36 -2.74
N ASN A 255 22.75 22.37 -3.50
CA ASN A 255 22.73 23.76 -3.09
C ASN A 255 21.74 24.53 -3.97
N LEU A 256 20.87 25.31 -3.35
CA LEU A 256 19.92 26.17 -4.07
C LEU A 256 20.69 27.34 -4.73
N ILE A 257 20.57 27.45 -6.06
CA ILE A 257 21.15 28.55 -6.84
C ILE A 257 20.14 29.72 -6.90
N ASP A 258 18.91 29.38 -7.23
CA ASP A 258 17.76 30.28 -7.32
C ASP A 258 16.48 29.56 -6.90
N GLU A 259 15.32 30.24 -6.99
CA GLU A 259 14.04 29.69 -6.54
C GLU A 259 13.62 28.39 -7.26
N ASN A 260 14.17 28.11 -8.43
CA ASN A 260 13.76 26.99 -9.31
C ASN A 260 14.89 26.04 -9.67
N THR A 261 16.12 26.30 -9.20
CA THR A 261 17.31 25.55 -9.65
C THR A 261 18.22 25.22 -8.48
N VAL A 262 18.65 23.99 -8.42
CA VAL A 262 19.69 23.52 -7.48
C VAL A 262 20.91 23.03 -8.25
N GLN A 263 22.09 23.18 -7.64
CA GLN A 263 23.33 22.56 -8.07
C GLN A 263 23.60 21.33 -7.24
N CYS A 264 23.84 20.21 -7.90
CA CYS A 264 24.23 18.93 -7.28
C CYS A 264 25.37 18.28 -8.09
N GLN A 265 25.77 17.06 -7.74
CA GLN A 265 26.82 16.31 -8.43
C GLN A 265 26.50 16.10 -9.92
N LEU A 266 25.22 15.90 -10.28
CA LEU A 266 24.83 15.77 -11.70
C LEU A 266 24.94 17.08 -12.49
N GLY A 267 24.92 18.23 -11.82
CA GLY A 267 24.90 19.57 -12.41
C GLY A 267 23.72 20.39 -11.91
N ASN A 268 23.26 21.35 -12.74
CA ASN A 268 22.13 22.22 -12.40
C ASN A 268 20.81 21.52 -12.76
N ILE A 269 19.94 21.38 -11.77
CA ILE A 269 18.66 20.65 -11.90
C ILE A 269 17.49 21.57 -11.57
N PRO A 270 16.46 21.62 -12.42
CA PRO A 270 15.24 22.35 -12.10
C PRO A 270 14.49 21.65 -10.98
N VAL A 271 13.97 22.41 -10.02
CA VAL A 271 13.24 21.90 -8.87
C VAL A 271 11.83 22.48 -8.77
N LYS A 272 10.96 21.69 -8.15
CA LYS A 272 9.63 22.14 -7.75
C LYS A 272 9.70 22.58 -6.30
N ASN A 273 9.74 23.89 -6.08
CA ASN A 273 9.88 24.45 -4.74
C ASN A 273 8.57 24.55 -3.96
N LYS A 274 8.64 24.19 -2.68
CA LYS A 274 7.74 24.65 -1.64
C LYS A 274 8.61 25.54 -0.72
N SER A 275 8.33 26.86 -0.69
CA SER A 275 8.89 27.86 0.27
C SER A 275 10.15 27.43 1.03
N ILE A 276 11.33 27.53 0.40
CA ILE A 276 12.59 27.04 0.98
C ILE A 276 13.27 28.19 1.71
N THR A 277 13.63 27.94 2.98
CA THR A 277 14.38 28.87 3.83
C THR A 277 15.88 28.58 3.89
N GLN A 278 16.31 27.37 3.52
CA GLN A 278 17.69 26.95 3.57
C GLN A 278 18.29 26.76 2.19
N LYS A 279 19.55 27.20 2.03
CA LYS A 279 20.27 27.09 0.74
C LYS A 279 20.88 25.72 0.50
N GLN A 280 21.07 24.93 1.54
CA GLN A 280 21.67 23.59 1.46
C GLN A 280 20.63 22.53 1.84
N GLY A 281 20.65 21.41 1.12
CA GLY A 281 19.72 20.31 1.35
C GLY A 281 19.99 19.12 0.44
N LYS A 282 18.95 18.37 0.14
CA LYS A 282 19.01 17.21 -0.73
C LYS A 282 17.99 17.34 -1.86
N ILE A 283 18.40 16.95 -3.07
CA ILE A 283 17.49 16.80 -4.19
C ILE A 283 17.09 15.33 -4.32
N LEU A 284 15.81 15.08 -4.53
CA LEU A 284 15.27 13.77 -4.87
C LEU A 284 14.82 13.79 -6.33
N LEU A 285 15.27 12.78 -7.06
CA LEU A 285 14.89 12.50 -8.44
C LEU A 285 14.43 11.04 -8.54
N ARG A 286 13.60 10.75 -9.53
CA ARG A 286 13.19 9.38 -9.87
C ARG A 286 13.99 8.88 -11.07
N PRO A 287 14.41 7.60 -11.11
CA PRO A 287 15.14 7.02 -12.25
C PRO A 287 14.40 7.22 -13.58
N GLU A 288 13.09 7.08 -13.62
CA GLU A 288 12.25 7.23 -14.80
C GLU A 288 12.14 8.68 -15.31
N GLN A 289 12.63 9.66 -14.55
CA GLN A 289 12.78 11.03 -15.06
C GLN A 289 13.94 11.17 -16.04
N PHE A 290 14.88 10.22 -16.04
CA PHE A 290 16.00 10.22 -16.97
C PHE A 290 15.66 9.37 -18.19
N ASN A 291 15.94 9.89 -19.37
CA ASN A 291 15.75 9.16 -20.63
C ASN A 291 16.78 9.60 -21.68
N LEU A 292 16.89 8.80 -22.76
CA LEU A 292 17.83 9.00 -23.85
C LEU A 292 17.23 9.80 -25.01
N PHE A 293 15.94 10.08 -24.96
CA PHE A 293 15.23 10.69 -26.08
C PHE A 293 14.79 12.10 -25.74
N LYS A 294 14.95 12.95 -26.72
CA LYS A 294 14.43 14.32 -26.70
C LYS A 294 12.90 14.31 -26.67
N THR A 295 12.34 15.05 -25.73
CA THR A 295 10.90 15.30 -25.69
C THR A 295 10.58 16.74 -26.04
N SER A 296 9.32 17.03 -26.40
CA SER A 296 8.86 18.40 -26.67
C SER A 296 9.02 19.33 -25.46
N GLU A 297 8.94 18.78 -24.25
CA GLU A 297 9.08 19.52 -23.00
C GLU A 297 10.55 19.78 -22.61
N ASN A 298 11.49 18.89 -23.03
CA ASN A 298 12.92 18.99 -22.75
C ASN A 298 13.72 18.84 -24.05
N PRO A 299 13.85 19.91 -24.82
CA PRO A 299 14.50 19.87 -26.14
C PRO A 299 16.02 19.78 -26.05
N THR A 300 16.64 20.02 -24.92
CA THR A 300 18.08 20.06 -24.73
C THR A 300 18.52 19.00 -23.72
N ALA A 301 19.56 18.20 -24.06
CA ALA A 301 20.17 17.30 -23.13
C ALA A 301 20.77 18.09 -21.96
N LEU A 302 20.45 17.69 -20.73
CA LEU A 302 21.02 18.32 -19.55
C LEU A 302 22.38 17.75 -19.20
N PHE A 303 22.63 16.48 -19.56
CA PHE A 303 23.86 15.77 -19.19
C PHE A 303 24.40 14.97 -20.37
N LYS A 304 25.69 14.65 -20.30
CA LYS A 304 26.32 13.56 -21.07
C LYS A 304 26.64 12.45 -20.09
N GLY A 305 26.32 11.24 -20.46
CA GLY A 305 26.60 10.07 -19.61
C GLY A 305 27.25 8.95 -20.42
N GLN A 306 28.10 8.17 -19.77
CA GLN A 306 28.77 7.02 -20.36
C GLN A 306 28.11 5.72 -19.90
N VAL A 307 27.75 4.84 -20.84
CA VAL A 307 27.19 3.52 -20.54
C VAL A 307 28.23 2.63 -19.87
N LYS A 308 27.95 2.17 -18.65
CA LYS A 308 28.83 1.28 -17.85
C LYS A 308 28.35 -0.15 -17.85
N GLN A 309 27.02 -0.38 -17.84
CA GLN A 309 26.45 -1.73 -17.83
C GLN A 309 25.16 -1.73 -18.66
N ILE A 310 24.83 -2.89 -19.21
CA ILE A 310 23.61 -3.15 -19.98
C ILE A 310 23.01 -4.45 -19.44
N GLU A 311 21.73 -4.39 -19.04
CA GLU A 311 20.96 -5.54 -18.61
C GLU A 311 19.73 -5.76 -19.50
N PHE A 312 19.67 -6.90 -20.16
CA PHE A 312 18.49 -7.29 -20.92
C PHE A 312 17.47 -8.00 -20.01
N LYS A 313 16.31 -7.39 -19.81
CA LYS A 313 15.20 -7.87 -18.96
C LYS A 313 14.01 -8.41 -19.80
N GLY A 314 14.26 -8.91 -20.98
CA GLY A 314 13.26 -9.43 -21.93
C GLY A 314 12.52 -8.33 -22.66
N LYS A 315 11.47 -7.77 -22.08
CA LYS A 315 10.66 -6.70 -22.73
C LYS A 315 11.37 -5.35 -22.80
N ILE A 316 12.33 -5.11 -21.93
CA ILE A 316 13.05 -3.85 -21.79
C ILE A 316 14.53 -4.11 -21.58
N THR A 317 15.35 -3.14 -21.92
CA THR A 317 16.76 -3.08 -21.56
C THR A 317 16.94 -2.00 -20.50
N ALA A 318 17.65 -2.30 -19.43
CA ALA A 318 18.11 -1.35 -18.44
C ALA A 318 19.59 -1.05 -18.69
N ILE A 319 20.00 0.22 -18.59
CA ILE A 319 21.39 0.62 -18.69
C ILE A 319 21.84 1.37 -17.45
N GLN A 320 23.04 1.10 -17.00
CA GLN A 320 23.70 1.93 -16.00
C GLN A 320 24.54 2.98 -16.72
N ILE A 321 24.27 4.25 -16.45
CA ILE A 321 24.97 5.38 -17.01
C ILE A 321 25.68 6.15 -15.91
N GLU A 322 26.93 6.47 -16.13
CA GLU A 322 27.70 7.38 -15.28
C GLU A 322 27.63 8.81 -15.79
N ILE A 323 27.18 9.70 -14.91
CA ILE A 323 27.09 11.16 -15.15
C ILE A 323 27.92 11.85 -14.05
N ASN A 324 28.99 12.55 -14.40
CA ASN A 324 29.84 13.26 -13.44
C ASN A 324 30.30 12.41 -12.25
N GLY A 325 30.63 11.13 -12.51
CA GLY A 325 31.05 10.18 -11.48
C GLY A 325 29.91 9.59 -10.63
N TYR A 326 28.65 9.86 -10.98
CA TYR A 326 27.49 9.26 -10.33
C TYR A 326 26.78 8.29 -11.28
N ALA A 327 26.60 7.04 -10.87
CA ALA A 327 25.97 6.00 -11.66
C ALA A 327 24.46 5.96 -11.40
N ILE A 328 23.66 6.01 -12.46
CA ILE A 328 22.21 5.88 -12.43
C ILE A 328 21.74 4.75 -13.34
N TRP A 329 20.66 4.08 -12.95
CA TRP A 329 19.99 3.14 -13.83
C TRP A 329 18.85 3.83 -14.57
N ILE A 330 18.80 3.63 -15.91
CA ILE A 330 17.71 4.06 -16.77
C ILE A 330 17.06 2.80 -17.35
N GLU A 331 15.79 2.62 -17.11
CA GLU A 331 15.00 1.49 -17.62
C GLU A 331 14.16 1.87 -18.85
N ASN A 332 13.49 0.90 -19.43
CA ASN A 332 12.59 1.04 -20.58
C ASN A 332 13.27 1.49 -21.87
N ILE A 333 14.52 1.11 -22.06
CA ILE A 333 15.24 1.40 -23.29
C ILE A 333 14.91 0.35 -24.34
N ILE A 334 14.38 0.80 -25.46
CA ILE A 334 14.14 -0.02 -26.66
C ILE A 334 15.22 0.37 -27.66
N SER A 335 16.45 -0.12 -27.47
CA SER A 335 17.51 0.01 -28.47
C SER A 335 18.44 -1.18 -28.42
N PRO A 336 18.53 -1.98 -29.49
CA PRO A 336 19.43 -3.13 -29.55
C PRO A 336 20.90 -2.73 -29.77
N ASP A 337 21.21 -1.51 -30.14
CA ASP A 337 22.51 -1.09 -30.68
C ASP A 337 23.39 -0.32 -29.68
N LEU A 338 23.13 -0.45 -28.36
CA LEU A 338 23.92 0.20 -27.33
C LEU A 338 25.10 -0.70 -26.90
N SER A 339 26.28 -0.07 -26.75
CA SER A 339 27.50 -0.73 -26.28
C SER A 339 28.01 -0.08 -24.99
N ILE A 340 28.71 -0.89 -24.18
CA ILE A 340 29.41 -0.36 -23.02
C ILE A 340 30.50 0.60 -23.49
N GLY A 341 30.57 1.79 -22.90
CA GLY A 341 31.46 2.86 -23.29
C GLY A 341 30.83 3.96 -24.14
N ASP A 342 29.64 3.72 -24.68
CA ASP A 342 28.92 4.74 -25.47
C ASP A 342 28.65 5.99 -24.65
N GLU A 343 28.88 7.16 -25.25
CA GLU A 343 28.49 8.45 -24.68
C GLU A 343 27.13 8.86 -25.22
N LEU A 344 26.19 9.08 -24.32
CA LEU A 344 24.79 9.37 -24.67
C LEU A 344 24.35 10.71 -24.08
N PRO A 345 23.50 11.46 -24.83
CA PRO A 345 22.80 12.61 -24.27
C PRO A 345 21.72 12.13 -23.30
N ILE A 346 21.66 12.71 -22.11
CA ILE A 346 20.68 12.38 -21.08
C ILE A 346 19.74 13.56 -20.89
N TYR A 347 18.46 13.27 -20.98
CA TYR A 347 17.37 14.24 -20.82
C TYR A 347 16.68 14.00 -19.48
N LEU A 348 16.43 15.08 -18.72
CA LEU A 348 15.63 15.00 -17.49
C LEU A 348 14.20 15.47 -17.81
N HIS A 349 13.24 14.60 -17.51
CA HIS A 349 11.82 14.92 -17.63
C HIS A 349 11.26 15.44 -16.30
N GLY A 350 10.61 16.60 -16.33
CA GLY A 350 10.03 17.22 -15.13
C GLY A 350 11.08 17.92 -14.25
N LYS A 351 10.78 17.99 -12.96
CA LYS A 351 11.56 18.70 -11.94
C LYS A 351 11.86 17.79 -10.75
N GLY A 352 13.02 17.99 -10.11
CA GLY A 352 13.36 17.34 -8.86
C GLY A 352 12.58 17.93 -7.67
N LEU A 353 12.58 17.20 -6.54
CA LEU A 353 12.06 17.68 -5.28
C LEU A 353 13.24 18.03 -4.37
N PHE A 354 13.27 19.25 -3.87
CA PHE A 354 14.33 19.69 -2.96
C PHE A 354 13.82 19.69 -1.52
N TYR A 355 14.62 19.12 -0.63
CA TYR A 355 14.40 19.05 0.82
C TYR A 355 15.55 19.78 1.51
N ALA A 356 15.22 20.80 2.29
CA ALA A 356 16.16 21.61 3.06
C ALA A 356 16.41 21.03 4.45
#